data_dd896684d181def9efa58502f80042df
#
_entry.id   dd896684d181def9efa58502f80042df
#
_cell.length_a   1.000
_cell.length_b   1.000
_cell.length_c   1.000
_cell.angle_alpha   90.00
_cell.angle_beta   90.00
_cell.angle_gamma   90.00
#
_symmetry.space_group_name_H-M   'P 1'
#
loop_
_entity.id
_entity.type
_entity.pdbx_description
1 polymer ?
#
loop_
_entity_poly.entity_id
_entity_poly.type
_entity_poly.pdbx_seq_one_letter_code
_entity_poly.pdbx_strand_id
1 'polypeptide(L)'
;DPPKRTKKITGTRFATILGLNPWATDFEIWCAVTKTFELPFEDTIYTIAGKTIEPKQIAYMKKSYGMSNLRTPTDLFGEGYFNKTFGDFYREIPIFGGMWDSLLVDDAEKPDTVLEFKTTKRSEDWADGVPEYYALQAALYAYLLGVDDVIMIASFLETKDYDHPEKFKPSAKNTITVEFKLSERYPDFAEKVERATAWWNKYVVTGISPDFDEKKDAEILKALRTNSLSPETDMSALIAEAEGLKAEVDSAMAAIADKEKRLKTINDLIKEHAMSRFRDGDKKVEVTGS
;
A
#
# COMPACT_ATOMS: atom_id res chain seq x y z
N ASP A 1 -22.92 -3.49 -13.48
CA ASP A 1 -23.51 -2.22 -13.02
C ASP A 1 -22.53 -1.56 -12.05
N PRO A 2 -22.23 -0.26 -12.21
CA PRO A 2 -21.42 0.45 -11.23
C PRO A 2 -22.09 0.38 -9.86
N PRO A 3 -21.32 0.30 -8.78
CA PRO A 3 -21.88 0.21 -7.45
C PRO A 3 -22.73 1.46 -7.18
N LYS A 4 -23.91 1.26 -6.58
CA LYS A 4 -24.85 2.35 -6.23
C LYS A 4 -24.21 3.46 -5.39
N ARG A 5 -23.08 3.17 -4.72
CA ARG A 5 -22.29 4.13 -3.96
C ARG A 5 -20.80 3.79 -4.06
N THR A 6 -20.04 4.68 -4.64
CA THR A 6 -18.57 4.60 -4.68
C THR A 6 -17.97 4.89 -3.30
N LYS A 7 -16.75 4.39 -3.06
CA LYS A 7 -15.94 4.86 -1.93
C LYS A 7 -15.35 6.23 -2.27
N LYS A 8 -14.85 6.92 -1.26
CA LYS A 8 -14.31 8.28 -1.39
C LYS A 8 -12.79 8.28 -1.57
N ILE A 9 -12.26 9.38 -2.06
CA ILE A 9 -10.83 9.67 -2.03
C ILE A 9 -10.48 10.03 -0.58
N THR A 10 -9.73 9.15 0.08
CA THR A 10 -9.19 9.38 1.43
C THR A 10 -7.75 9.86 1.35
N GLY A 11 -7.13 10.23 2.45
CA GLY A 11 -5.78 10.77 2.47
C GLY A 11 -4.73 9.91 1.76
N THR A 12 -4.71 8.60 2.02
CA THR A 12 -3.78 7.67 1.34
C THR A 12 -4.05 7.56 -0.16
N ARG A 13 -5.33 7.50 -0.56
CA ARG A 13 -5.73 7.47 -1.98
C ARG A 13 -5.38 8.76 -2.69
N PHE A 14 -5.52 9.91 -2.02
CA PHE A 14 -5.16 11.21 -2.56
C PHE A 14 -3.69 11.28 -2.96
N ALA A 15 -2.79 10.86 -2.07
CA ALA A 15 -1.36 10.81 -2.37
C ALA A 15 -1.03 9.88 -3.56
N THR A 16 -1.74 8.76 -3.69
CA THR A 16 -1.58 7.83 -4.83
C THR A 16 -2.02 8.47 -6.15
N ILE A 17 -3.20 9.10 -6.17
CA ILE A 17 -3.74 9.79 -7.37
C ILE A 17 -2.80 10.92 -7.83
N LEU A 18 -2.09 11.55 -6.90
CA LEU A 18 -1.08 12.56 -7.22
C LEU A 18 0.26 11.96 -7.69
N GLY A 19 0.43 10.63 -7.67
CA GLY A 19 1.66 9.95 -8.06
C GLY A 19 2.77 10.02 -7.00
N LEU A 20 2.43 10.32 -5.75
CA LEU A 20 3.38 10.55 -4.65
C LEU A 20 3.42 9.41 -3.62
N ASN A 21 2.59 8.39 -3.80
CA ASN A 21 2.63 7.17 -3.01
C ASN A 21 3.19 6.02 -3.86
N PRO A 22 4.39 5.47 -3.53
CA PRO A 22 5.02 4.44 -4.33
C PRO A 22 4.39 3.03 -4.14
N TRP A 23 3.52 2.87 -3.14
CA TRP A 23 3.02 1.57 -2.68
C TRP A 23 1.71 1.14 -3.33
N ALA A 24 1.03 2.01 -4.05
CA ALA A 24 -0.24 1.74 -4.71
C ALA A 24 -0.27 2.37 -6.10
N THR A 25 -1.12 1.84 -6.99
CA THR A 25 -1.32 2.37 -8.33
C THR A 25 -2.67 3.09 -8.45
N ASP A 26 -2.80 3.94 -9.45
CA ASP A 26 -4.07 4.59 -9.80
C ASP A 26 -5.15 3.56 -10.14
N PHE A 27 -4.76 2.46 -10.78
CA PHE A 27 -5.66 1.36 -11.11
C PHE A 27 -6.20 0.65 -9.86
N GLU A 28 -5.32 0.35 -8.90
CA GLU A 28 -5.73 -0.20 -7.60
C GLU A 28 -6.73 0.72 -6.88
N ILE A 29 -6.43 2.03 -6.85
CA ILE A 29 -7.33 3.02 -6.24
C ILE A 29 -8.67 3.07 -6.96
N TRP A 30 -8.67 3.04 -8.30
CA TRP A 30 -9.91 3.01 -9.09
C TRP A 30 -10.74 1.76 -8.79
N CYS A 31 -10.12 0.59 -8.75
CA CYS A 31 -10.80 -0.67 -8.42
C CYS A 31 -11.45 -0.60 -7.02
N ALA A 32 -10.72 -0.09 -6.03
CA ALA A 32 -11.21 0.03 -4.66
C ALA A 32 -12.36 1.07 -4.54
N VAL A 33 -12.23 2.23 -5.20
CA VAL A 33 -13.23 3.31 -5.15
C VAL A 33 -14.51 2.90 -5.86
N THR A 34 -14.42 2.28 -7.01
CA THR A 34 -15.58 1.79 -7.78
C THR A 34 -16.15 0.49 -7.24
N LYS A 35 -15.48 -0.14 -6.27
CA LYS A 35 -15.81 -1.48 -5.73
C LYS A 35 -15.80 -2.57 -6.81
N THR A 36 -15.04 -2.36 -7.87
CA THR A 36 -14.80 -3.37 -8.88
C THR A 36 -14.00 -4.53 -8.32
N PHE A 37 -12.98 -4.20 -7.55
CA PHE A 37 -12.20 -5.15 -6.78
C PHE A 37 -11.49 -4.43 -5.63
N GLU A 38 -11.33 -5.11 -4.53
CA GLU A 38 -10.51 -4.66 -3.41
C GLU A 38 -9.83 -5.88 -2.80
N LEU A 39 -8.52 -5.78 -2.62
CA LEU A 39 -7.78 -6.81 -1.90
C LEU A 39 -8.38 -6.97 -0.50
N PRO A 40 -8.59 -8.20 -0.02
CA PRO A 40 -9.06 -8.42 1.34
C PRO A 40 -8.16 -7.69 2.34
N PHE A 41 -8.78 -6.92 3.23
CA PHE A 41 -8.02 -6.28 4.29
C PHE A 41 -7.63 -7.33 5.34
N GLU A 42 -6.34 -7.56 5.46
CA GLU A 42 -5.78 -8.40 6.50
C GLU A 42 -5.00 -7.53 7.48
N ASP A 43 -5.24 -7.72 8.78
CA ASP A 43 -4.47 -7.03 9.81
C ASP A 43 -3.02 -7.57 9.79
N THR A 44 -2.11 -6.73 9.35
CA THR A 44 -0.68 -7.01 9.42
C THR A 44 -0.12 -6.65 10.79
N ILE A 45 1.09 -7.13 11.11
CA ILE A 45 1.79 -6.72 12.35
C ILE A 45 1.92 -5.19 12.45
N TYR A 46 2.01 -4.49 11.31
CA TYR A 46 2.10 -3.03 11.25
C TYR A 46 0.79 -2.35 11.61
N THR A 47 -0.33 -2.83 11.07
CA THR A 47 -1.67 -2.28 11.38
C THR A 47 -2.08 -2.58 12.81
N ILE A 48 -1.76 -3.77 13.33
CA ILE A 48 -2.00 -4.14 14.73
C ILE A 48 -1.19 -3.23 15.66
N ALA A 49 0.10 -3.03 15.37
CA ALA A 49 0.94 -2.13 16.15
C ALA A 49 0.40 -0.69 16.12
N GLY A 50 0.02 -0.17 14.95
CA GLY A 50 -0.59 1.16 14.81
C GLY A 50 -1.82 1.32 15.70
N LYS A 51 -2.81 0.46 15.53
CA LYS A 51 -4.06 0.47 16.33
C LYS A 51 -3.82 0.37 17.85
N THR A 52 -2.80 -0.38 18.25
CA THR A 52 -2.48 -0.58 19.69
C THR A 52 -1.72 0.59 20.28
N ILE A 53 -0.87 1.25 19.50
CA ILE A 53 0.04 2.30 19.97
C ILE A 53 -0.61 3.69 19.88
N GLU A 54 -1.46 3.96 18.91
CA GLU A 54 -2.12 5.26 18.71
C GLU A 54 -2.79 5.82 19.99
N PRO A 55 -3.60 5.06 20.76
CA PRO A 55 -4.16 5.57 22.00
C PRO A 55 -3.09 5.98 23.02
N LYS A 56 -1.91 5.34 23.00
CA LYS A 56 -0.79 5.67 23.87
C LYS A 56 -0.07 6.93 23.41
N GLN A 57 0.05 7.15 22.11
CA GLN A 57 0.56 8.39 21.54
C GLN A 57 -0.36 9.56 21.92
N ILE A 58 -1.67 9.40 21.79
CA ILE A 58 -2.68 10.39 22.21
C ILE A 58 -2.51 10.72 23.69
N ALA A 59 -2.43 9.72 24.56
CA ALA A 59 -2.21 9.92 25.99
C ALA A 59 -0.88 10.62 26.29
N TYR A 60 0.18 10.28 25.53
CA TYR A 60 1.48 10.92 25.64
C TYR A 60 1.41 12.39 25.25
N MET A 61 0.73 12.75 24.15
CA MET A 61 0.54 14.15 23.72
C MET A 61 -0.22 14.95 24.76
N LYS A 62 -1.34 14.44 25.25
CA LYS A 62 -2.12 15.08 26.32
C LYS A 62 -1.28 15.37 27.55
N LYS A 63 -0.47 14.38 27.98
CA LYS A 63 0.30 14.49 29.24
C LYS A 63 1.58 15.30 29.08
N SER A 64 2.39 15.03 28.06
CA SER A 64 3.75 15.56 27.92
C SER A 64 3.81 16.91 27.23
N TYR A 65 2.83 17.19 26.36
CA TYR A 65 2.71 18.46 25.63
C TYR A 65 1.57 19.34 26.14
N GLY A 66 0.83 18.91 27.15
CA GLY A 66 -0.24 19.69 27.75
C GLY A 66 -1.47 19.88 26.85
N MET A 67 -1.67 19.04 25.86
CA MET A 67 -2.74 19.14 24.87
C MET A 67 -4.09 18.68 25.46
N SER A 68 -4.62 19.40 26.41
CA SER A 68 -5.90 19.10 27.10
C SER A 68 -7.11 19.22 26.17
N ASN A 69 -7.00 20.03 25.13
CA ASN A 69 -8.00 20.26 24.09
C ASN A 69 -7.87 19.30 22.90
N LEU A 70 -7.08 18.25 23.00
CA LEU A 70 -7.02 17.19 21.98
C LEU A 70 -8.31 16.36 22.05
N ARG A 71 -8.96 16.19 20.89
CA ARG A 71 -10.18 15.41 20.71
C ARG A 71 -9.98 14.34 19.66
N THR A 72 -10.40 13.12 19.98
CA THR A 72 -10.49 12.03 19.01
C THR A 72 -11.83 12.11 18.25
N PRO A 73 -12.00 11.42 17.12
CA PRO A 73 -13.29 11.32 16.45
C PRO A 73 -14.40 10.78 17.38
N THR A 74 -14.06 9.85 18.27
CA THR A 74 -15.02 9.34 19.27
C THR A 74 -15.43 10.41 20.28
N ASP A 75 -14.51 11.28 20.71
CA ASP A 75 -14.82 12.39 21.60
C ASP A 75 -15.81 13.37 20.97
N LEU A 76 -15.68 13.61 19.64
CA LEU A 76 -16.50 14.58 18.91
C LEU A 76 -17.86 14.01 18.42
N PHE A 77 -17.88 12.76 17.98
CA PHE A 77 -19.00 12.16 17.27
C PHE A 77 -19.63 10.96 18.00
N GLY A 78 -19.00 10.50 19.09
CA GLY A 78 -19.43 9.32 19.86
C GLY A 78 -19.08 8.00 19.20
N GLU A 79 -19.31 6.92 19.92
CA GLU A 79 -19.02 5.56 19.48
C GLU A 79 -19.77 5.18 18.18
N GLY A 80 -19.07 4.48 17.29
CA GLY A 80 -19.62 4.01 16.03
C GLY A 80 -19.93 5.14 15.03
N TYR A 81 -19.36 6.32 15.22
CA TYR A 81 -19.58 7.52 14.41
C TYR A 81 -19.45 7.25 12.90
N PHE A 82 -18.43 6.49 12.50
CA PHE A 82 -18.15 6.23 11.08
C PHE A 82 -19.29 5.47 10.40
N ASN A 83 -19.84 4.46 11.06
CA ASN A 83 -20.96 3.68 10.55
C ASN A 83 -22.27 4.50 10.53
N LYS A 84 -22.47 5.39 11.50
CA LYS A 84 -23.66 6.25 11.58
C LYS A 84 -23.69 7.30 10.48
N THR A 85 -22.53 7.80 10.08
CA THR A 85 -22.42 8.86 9.06
C THR A 85 -22.05 8.30 7.69
N PHE A 86 -21.67 7.04 7.59
CA PHE A 86 -21.13 6.41 6.38
C PHE A 86 -19.89 7.16 5.82
N GLY A 87 -19.16 7.90 6.67
CA GLY A 87 -18.01 8.70 6.27
C GLY A 87 -18.36 10.00 5.55
N ASP A 88 -19.61 10.47 5.62
CA ASP A 88 -20.06 11.73 5.00
C ASP A 88 -19.80 12.93 5.91
N PHE A 89 -18.53 13.16 6.25
CA PHE A 89 -18.12 14.30 7.09
C PHE A 89 -17.93 15.59 6.30
N TYR A 90 -17.70 15.48 4.99
CA TYR A 90 -17.37 16.61 4.11
C TYR A 90 -18.45 16.76 3.03
N ARG A 91 -19.61 17.27 3.40
CA ARG A 91 -20.80 17.33 2.53
C ARG A 91 -20.63 18.25 1.32
N GLU A 92 -19.83 19.30 1.45
CA GLU A 92 -19.59 20.27 0.38
C GLU A 92 -18.65 19.71 -0.70
N ILE A 93 -17.81 18.73 -0.36
CA ILE A 93 -16.88 18.08 -1.28
C ILE A 93 -17.07 16.56 -1.20
N PRO A 94 -18.17 16.03 -1.73
CA PRO A 94 -18.64 14.66 -1.46
C PRO A 94 -17.75 13.54 -2.00
N ILE A 95 -16.83 13.83 -2.91
CA ILE A 95 -15.88 12.84 -3.44
C ILE A 95 -14.72 12.56 -2.48
N PHE A 96 -14.43 13.48 -1.57
CA PHE A 96 -13.39 13.32 -0.56
C PHE A 96 -13.96 12.80 0.76
N GLY A 97 -13.12 12.12 1.52
CA GLY A 97 -13.50 11.53 2.80
C GLY A 97 -12.28 11.11 3.61
N GLY A 98 -12.55 10.29 4.62
CA GLY A 98 -11.56 9.84 5.59
C GLY A 98 -11.75 10.52 6.93
N MET A 99 -10.87 10.21 7.85
CA MET A 99 -10.92 10.72 9.21
C MET A 99 -9.50 10.96 9.69
N TRP A 100 -9.28 12.09 10.32
CA TRP A 100 -8.07 12.40 11.07
C TRP A 100 -7.98 11.51 12.33
N ASP A 101 -6.79 11.35 12.85
CA ASP A 101 -6.63 10.58 14.10
C ASP A 101 -7.05 11.41 15.32
N SER A 102 -6.72 12.71 15.35
CA SER A 102 -7.16 13.65 16.39
C SER A 102 -7.17 15.10 15.89
N LEU A 103 -7.84 15.97 16.62
CA LEU A 103 -7.81 17.41 16.44
C LEU A 103 -7.42 18.11 17.73
N LEU A 104 -6.73 19.25 17.67
CA LEU A 104 -6.88 20.27 18.70
C LEU A 104 -8.10 21.10 18.34
N VAL A 105 -8.86 21.45 19.36
CA VAL A 105 -10.03 22.29 19.23
C VAL A 105 -9.84 23.61 20.00
N ASP A 106 -10.51 24.65 19.53
CA ASP A 106 -10.57 25.93 20.22
C ASP A 106 -11.56 25.88 21.43
N ASP A 107 -11.71 26.98 22.13
CA ASP A 107 -12.64 27.09 23.26
C ASP A 107 -14.13 26.89 22.87
N ALA A 108 -14.45 26.98 21.58
CA ALA A 108 -15.78 26.71 21.04
C ALA A 108 -15.93 25.28 20.47
N GLU A 109 -14.98 24.38 20.79
CA GLU A 109 -14.89 23.01 20.27
C GLU A 109 -14.82 22.93 18.73
N LYS A 110 -14.31 23.96 18.06
CA LYS A 110 -14.08 23.95 16.61
C LYS A 110 -12.68 23.44 16.30
N PRO A 111 -12.51 22.72 15.18
CA PRO A 111 -11.19 22.30 14.72
C PRO A 111 -10.23 23.49 14.56
N ASP A 112 -9.02 23.34 15.08
CA ASP A 112 -7.92 24.30 15.01
C ASP A 112 -6.69 23.69 14.34
N THR A 113 -6.32 22.47 14.75
CA THR A 113 -5.13 21.77 14.27
C THR A 113 -5.45 20.30 14.00
N VAL A 114 -5.00 19.76 12.88
CA VAL A 114 -5.06 18.32 12.59
C VAL A 114 -3.86 17.60 13.20
N LEU A 115 -4.11 16.52 13.92
CA LEU A 115 -3.07 15.62 14.41
C LEU A 115 -3.19 14.28 13.71
N GLU A 116 -2.06 13.77 13.21
CA GLU A 116 -1.97 12.47 12.56
C GLU A 116 -0.84 11.66 13.19
N PHE A 117 -1.15 10.41 13.59
CA PHE A 117 -0.23 9.54 14.29
C PHE A 117 0.32 8.46 13.36
N LYS A 118 1.62 8.22 13.45
CA LYS A 118 2.30 7.18 12.66
C LYS A 118 3.18 6.32 13.54
N THR A 119 3.25 5.03 13.21
CA THR A 119 4.21 4.08 13.74
C THR A 119 5.04 3.54 12.60
N THR A 120 6.35 3.54 12.73
CA THR A 120 7.27 3.06 11.69
C THR A 120 8.58 2.57 12.29
N LYS A 121 9.25 1.63 11.62
CA LYS A 121 10.65 1.29 11.90
C LYS A 121 11.66 2.13 11.12
N ARG A 122 11.17 2.94 10.16
CA ARG A 122 11.97 3.70 9.20
C ARG A 122 12.14 5.12 9.68
N SER A 123 12.97 5.30 10.71
CA SER A 123 13.29 6.64 11.23
C SER A 123 14.05 7.49 10.22
N GLU A 124 14.79 6.85 9.33
CA GLU A 124 15.53 7.50 8.25
C GLU A 124 14.62 8.25 7.27
N ASP A 125 13.41 7.77 7.02
CA ASP A 125 12.43 8.45 6.14
C ASP A 125 11.96 9.79 6.72
N TRP A 126 12.20 10.03 8.02
CA TRP A 126 11.81 11.25 8.74
C TRP A 126 12.97 12.22 9.01
N ALA A 127 14.19 11.90 8.50
CA ALA A 127 15.38 12.72 8.75
C ALA A 127 15.23 14.15 8.17
N ASP A 128 14.59 14.28 7.01
CA ASP A 128 14.34 15.54 6.32
C ASP A 128 12.92 16.09 6.56
N GLY A 129 12.23 15.58 7.58
CA GLY A 129 10.86 15.96 7.92
C GLY A 129 9.83 14.87 7.63
N VAL A 130 8.58 15.25 7.51
CA VAL A 130 7.48 14.29 7.26
C VAL A 130 7.55 13.75 5.83
N PRO A 131 7.54 12.41 5.62
CA PRO A 131 7.41 11.82 4.31
C PRO A 131 6.19 12.37 3.56
N GLU A 132 6.37 12.68 2.27
CA GLU A 132 5.40 13.44 1.48
C GLU A 132 4.02 12.78 1.44
N TYR A 133 3.95 11.47 1.29
CA TYR A 133 2.68 10.73 1.25
C TYR A 133 1.91 10.78 2.58
N TYR A 134 2.60 10.90 3.72
CA TYR A 134 1.96 11.13 5.02
C TYR A 134 1.55 12.59 5.21
N ALA A 135 2.41 13.53 4.80
CA ALA A 135 2.09 14.95 4.89
C ALA A 135 0.86 15.31 4.06
N LEU A 136 0.73 14.77 2.84
CA LEU A 136 -0.44 14.96 1.98
C LEU A 136 -1.73 14.38 2.57
N GLN A 137 -1.64 13.27 3.32
CA GLN A 137 -2.81 12.72 4.01
C GLN A 137 -3.36 13.70 5.03
N ALA A 138 -2.50 14.21 5.92
CA ALA A 138 -2.90 15.16 6.95
C ALA A 138 -3.29 16.51 6.35
N ALA A 139 -2.59 16.96 5.31
CA ALA A 139 -2.90 18.19 4.57
C ALA A 139 -4.29 18.15 3.92
N LEU A 140 -4.70 16.99 3.38
CA LEU A 140 -6.06 16.83 2.86
C LEU A 140 -7.10 17.05 3.96
N TYR A 141 -6.89 16.48 5.13
CA TYR A 141 -7.83 16.66 6.24
C TYR A 141 -7.87 18.10 6.73
N ALA A 142 -6.73 18.77 6.82
CA ALA A 142 -6.66 20.19 7.15
C ALA A 142 -7.43 21.05 6.13
N TYR A 143 -7.21 20.80 4.84
CA TYR A 143 -7.94 21.49 3.76
C TYR A 143 -9.45 21.29 3.84
N LEU A 144 -9.90 20.04 4.04
CA LEU A 144 -11.32 19.70 4.12
C LEU A 144 -12.01 20.31 5.36
N LEU A 145 -11.25 20.53 6.44
CA LEU A 145 -11.73 21.16 7.67
C LEU A 145 -11.62 22.69 7.64
N GLY A 146 -10.86 23.24 6.69
CA GLY A 146 -10.59 24.68 6.61
C GLY A 146 -9.63 25.17 7.70
N VAL A 147 -8.71 24.30 8.17
CA VAL A 147 -7.65 24.63 9.14
C VAL A 147 -6.29 24.63 8.46
N ASP A 148 -5.33 25.35 9.03
CA ASP A 148 -4.01 25.51 8.43
C ASP A 148 -2.92 24.70 9.17
N ASP A 149 -3.09 24.47 10.46
CA ASP A 149 -2.08 23.87 11.31
C ASP A 149 -2.19 22.34 11.33
N VAL A 150 -1.05 21.67 11.15
CA VAL A 150 -0.91 20.22 11.14
C VAL A 150 0.24 19.79 12.03
N ILE A 151 0.00 18.80 12.87
CA ILE A 151 1.03 18.14 13.69
C ILE A 151 1.06 16.66 13.31
N MET A 152 2.21 16.22 12.84
CA MET A 152 2.49 14.82 12.60
C MET A 152 3.25 14.23 13.80
N ILE A 153 2.79 13.14 14.33
CA ILE A 153 3.41 12.44 15.45
C ILE A 153 3.90 11.07 14.97
N ALA A 154 5.21 10.83 15.00
CA ALA A 154 5.78 9.56 14.59
C ALA A 154 6.47 8.86 15.77
N SER A 155 6.08 7.62 16.02
CA SER A 155 6.76 6.72 16.95
C SER A 155 7.60 5.71 16.16
N PHE A 156 8.90 5.65 16.50
CA PHE A 156 9.85 4.73 15.88
C PHE A 156 9.92 3.43 16.66
N LEU A 157 9.59 2.34 15.99
CA LEU A 157 9.46 1.00 16.56
C LEU A 157 10.67 0.13 16.22
N GLU A 158 11.09 -0.67 17.16
CA GLU A 158 12.00 -1.80 16.93
C GLU A 158 11.20 -3.08 16.63
N THR A 159 11.85 -4.14 16.17
CA THR A 159 11.18 -5.43 15.87
C THR A 159 10.37 -5.96 17.03
N LYS A 160 10.92 -5.88 18.25
CA LYS A 160 10.23 -6.31 19.48
C LYS A 160 8.93 -5.57 19.77
N ASP A 161 8.81 -4.33 19.30
CA ASP A 161 7.62 -3.50 19.52
C ASP A 161 6.46 -3.92 18.61
N TYR A 162 6.75 -4.54 17.45
CA TYR A 162 5.75 -5.17 16.60
C TYR A 162 5.26 -6.50 17.17
N ASP A 163 6.15 -7.24 17.86
CA ASP A 163 5.77 -8.50 18.53
C ASP A 163 4.93 -8.23 19.80
N HIS A 164 5.19 -7.10 20.46
CA HIS A 164 4.57 -6.71 21.73
C HIS A 164 4.16 -5.22 21.77
N PRO A 165 3.27 -4.76 20.89
CA PRO A 165 2.88 -3.35 20.81
C PRO A 165 2.20 -2.84 22.09
N GLU A 166 1.61 -3.74 22.86
CA GLU A 166 1.01 -3.42 24.16
C GLU A 166 2.04 -2.95 25.20
N LYS A 167 3.33 -3.29 25.01
CA LYS A 167 4.43 -2.87 25.90
C LYS A 167 5.09 -1.55 25.50
N PHE A 168 4.86 -1.10 24.24
CA PHE A 168 5.45 0.15 23.77
C PHE A 168 5.00 1.35 24.61
N LYS A 169 5.92 2.25 24.89
CA LYS A 169 5.68 3.49 25.66
C LYS A 169 6.26 4.67 24.87
N PRO A 170 5.42 5.56 24.30
CA PRO A 170 5.89 6.79 23.70
C PRO A 170 6.71 7.64 24.67
N SER A 171 7.78 8.22 24.18
CA SER A 171 8.72 9.06 24.95
C SER A 171 9.50 9.96 23.99
N ALA A 172 10.16 10.99 24.50
CA ALA A 172 11.02 11.88 23.70
C ALA A 172 12.20 11.16 22.99
N LYS A 173 12.48 9.89 23.35
CA LYS A 173 13.54 9.10 22.71
C LYS A 173 13.10 8.36 21.46
N ASN A 174 11.81 8.04 21.36
CA ASN A 174 11.25 7.19 20.30
C ASN A 174 10.04 7.79 19.62
N THR A 175 9.63 8.99 19.99
CA THR A 175 8.45 9.67 19.41
C THR A 175 8.80 11.12 19.16
N ILE A 176 8.61 11.56 17.92
CA ILE A 176 8.84 12.93 17.48
C ILE A 176 7.53 13.60 17.08
N THR A 177 7.52 14.92 17.11
CA THR A 177 6.47 15.77 16.54
C THR A 177 7.07 16.62 15.45
N VAL A 178 6.37 16.74 14.31
CA VAL A 178 6.75 17.64 13.20
C VAL A 178 5.52 18.47 12.86
N GLU A 179 5.66 19.77 12.96
CA GLU A 179 4.58 20.72 12.68
C GLU A 179 4.77 21.37 11.31
N PHE A 180 3.68 21.63 10.63
CA PHE A 180 3.71 22.45 9.42
C PHE A 180 2.37 23.14 9.20
N LYS A 181 2.41 24.24 8.42
CA LYS A 181 1.21 24.92 7.94
C LYS A 181 0.88 24.46 6.53
N LEU A 182 -0.40 24.16 6.28
CA LEU A 182 -0.89 23.80 4.96
C LEU A 182 -0.53 24.86 3.93
N SER A 183 -0.80 26.13 4.26
CA SER A 183 -0.55 27.28 3.38
C SER A 183 0.92 27.50 3.04
N GLU A 184 1.84 27.16 3.95
CA GLU A 184 3.28 27.32 3.74
C GLU A 184 3.87 26.14 2.97
N ARG A 185 3.51 24.91 3.37
CA ARG A 185 4.04 23.69 2.75
C ARG A 185 3.44 23.42 1.37
N TYR A 186 2.17 23.75 1.20
CA TYR A 186 1.41 23.49 -0.02
C TYR A 186 0.59 24.71 -0.45
N PRO A 187 1.22 25.80 -0.88
CA PRO A 187 0.49 26.97 -1.35
C PRO A 187 -0.41 26.69 -2.57
N ASP A 188 -0.13 25.59 -3.28
CA ASP A 188 -0.87 25.09 -4.45
C ASP A 188 -1.85 23.95 -4.09
N PHE A 189 -2.26 23.80 -2.82
CA PHE A 189 -3.06 22.65 -2.41
C PHE A 189 -4.42 22.55 -3.12
N ALA A 190 -5.03 23.69 -3.42
CA ALA A 190 -6.27 23.72 -4.19
C ALA A 190 -6.10 23.09 -5.58
N GLU A 191 -4.97 23.31 -6.26
CA GLU A 191 -4.67 22.69 -7.56
C GLU A 191 -4.51 21.17 -7.44
N LYS A 192 -3.95 20.67 -6.32
CA LYS A 192 -3.86 19.25 -6.04
C LYS A 192 -5.24 18.62 -5.87
N VAL A 193 -6.15 19.30 -5.20
CA VAL A 193 -7.55 18.89 -5.04
C VAL A 193 -8.27 18.89 -6.39
N GLU A 194 -8.04 19.90 -7.23
CA GLU A 194 -8.58 19.95 -8.59
C GLU A 194 -8.06 18.79 -9.46
N ARG A 195 -6.78 18.46 -9.37
CA ARG A 195 -6.20 17.28 -10.07
C ARG A 195 -6.87 15.98 -9.64
N ALA A 196 -7.08 15.78 -8.35
CA ALA A 196 -7.77 14.58 -7.85
C ALA A 196 -9.25 14.56 -8.27
N THR A 197 -9.90 15.71 -8.33
CA THR A 197 -11.27 15.86 -8.84
C THR A 197 -11.34 15.56 -10.34
N ALA A 198 -10.37 16.05 -11.12
CA ALA A 198 -10.27 15.75 -12.55
C ALA A 198 -10.04 14.24 -12.78
N TRP A 199 -9.18 13.61 -11.98
CA TRP A 199 -8.98 12.16 -11.98
C TRP A 199 -10.29 11.41 -11.72
N TRP A 200 -11.05 11.83 -10.70
CA TRP A 200 -12.36 11.26 -10.38
C TRP A 200 -13.33 11.36 -11.55
N ASN A 201 -13.46 12.53 -12.14
CA ASN A 201 -14.35 12.77 -13.27
C ASN A 201 -13.95 11.95 -14.50
N LYS A 202 -12.64 11.82 -14.74
CA LYS A 202 -12.11 11.08 -15.89
C LYS A 202 -12.33 9.56 -15.76
N TYR A 203 -12.14 8.99 -14.57
CA TYR A 203 -12.07 7.54 -14.41
C TYR A 203 -13.26 6.96 -13.63
N VAL A 204 -13.69 7.61 -12.53
CA VAL A 204 -14.77 7.06 -11.70
C VAL A 204 -16.12 7.38 -12.31
N VAL A 205 -16.35 8.62 -12.75
CA VAL A 205 -17.63 9.02 -13.36
C VAL A 205 -17.86 8.31 -14.70
N THR A 206 -16.83 8.14 -15.50
CA THR A 206 -16.94 7.46 -16.80
C THR A 206 -16.98 5.94 -16.69
N GLY A 207 -16.52 5.37 -15.56
CA GLY A 207 -16.37 3.93 -15.39
C GLY A 207 -15.19 3.33 -16.17
N ILE A 208 -14.34 4.16 -16.78
CA ILE A 208 -13.15 3.72 -17.52
C ILE A 208 -11.95 3.79 -16.59
N SER A 209 -11.23 2.68 -16.41
CA SER A 209 -10.08 2.64 -15.52
C SER A 209 -8.90 3.49 -16.04
N PRO A 210 -8.00 3.92 -15.13
CA PRO A 210 -6.64 4.27 -15.53
C PRO A 210 -5.91 3.07 -16.14
N ASP A 211 -4.74 3.33 -16.73
CA ASP A 211 -3.85 2.28 -17.19
C ASP A 211 -3.36 1.46 -15.98
N PHE A 212 -3.27 0.15 -16.14
CA PHE A 212 -2.73 -0.74 -15.13
C PHE A 212 -1.25 -1.07 -15.37
N ASP A 213 -0.55 -1.42 -14.31
CA ASP A 213 0.81 -1.94 -14.36
C ASP A 213 0.78 -3.47 -14.23
N GLU A 214 1.22 -4.20 -15.26
CA GLU A 214 1.20 -5.67 -15.32
C GLU A 214 1.89 -6.35 -14.11
N LYS A 215 2.87 -5.69 -13.49
CA LYS A 215 3.62 -6.24 -12.36
C LYS A 215 3.03 -5.80 -11.03
N LYS A 216 2.75 -4.51 -10.87
CA LYS A 216 2.24 -3.96 -9.61
C LYS A 216 0.81 -4.39 -9.36
N ASP A 217 -0.03 -4.45 -10.41
CA ASP A 217 -1.44 -4.79 -10.32
C ASP A 217 -1.73 -6.28 -10.62
N ALA A 218 -0.70 -7.14 -10.67
CA ALA A 218 -0.81 -8.54 -11.09
C ALA A 218 -1.89 -9.32 -10.32
N GLU A 219 -2.00 -9.13 -9.01
CA GLU A 219 -2.99 -9.82 -8.17
C GLU A 219 -4.42 -9.36 -8.48
N ILE A 220 -4.61 -8.05 -8.67
CA ILE A 220 -5.91 -7.46 -9.03
C ILE A 220 -6.32 -7.95 -10.41
N LEU A 221 -5.39 -7.89 -11.39
CA LEU A 221 -5.64 -8.36 -12.75
C LEU A 221 -6.01 -9.84 -12.79
N LYS A 222 -5.30 -10.66 -12.00
CA LYS A 222 -5.62 -12.09 -11.87
C LYS A 222 -7.04 -12.29 -11.32
N ALA A 223 -7.40 -11.59 -10.26
CA ALA A 223 -8.72 -11.69 -9.66
C ALA A 223 -9.84 -11.21 -10.60
N LEU A 224 -9.64 -10.10 -11.30
CA LEU A 224 -10.61 -9.58 -12.28
C LEU A 224 -10.79 -10.54 -13.44
N ARG A 225 -9.71 -11.11 -13.98
CA ARG A 225 -9.76 -12.11 -15.06
C ARG A 225 -10.51 -13.36 -14.63
N THR A 226 -10.32 -13.80 -13.38
CA THR A 226 -11.02 -14.97 -12.83
C THR A 226 -12.51 -14.69 -12.62
N ASN A 227 -12.88 -13.49 -12.18
CA ASN A 227 -14.28 -13.11 -11.91
C ASN A 227 -15.04 -12.67 -13.17
N SER A 228 -14.34 -12.33 -14.26
CA SER A 228 -14.94 -11.85 -15.51
C SER A 228 -15.36 -12.98 -16.45
N LEU A 229 -15.11 -14.23 -16.08
CA LEU A 229 -15.54 -15.37 -16.88
C LEU A 229 -17.06 -15.51 -16.78
N SER A 230 -17.76 -14.90 -17.74
CA SER A 230 -19.20 -15.08 -17.91
C SER A 230 -19.48 -16.56 -18.26
N PRO A 231 -20.52 -17.18 -17.64
CA PRO A 231 -20.93 -18.54 -18.00
C PRO A 231 -21.37 -18.71 -19.46
N GLU A 232 -21.61 -17.59 -20.16
CA GLU A 232 -22.13 -17.59 -21.56
C GLU A 232 -21.04 -17.61 -22.63
N THR A 233 -19.77 -17.47 -22.27
CA THR A 233 -18.66 -17.58 -23.21
C THR A 233 -18.07 -18.99 -23.06
N ASP A 234 -17.87 -19.70 -24.16
CA ASP A 234 -17.27 -21.06 -24.23
C ASP A 234 -15.77 -21.04 -23.85
N MET A 235 -15.47 -20.24 -22.84
CA MET A 235 -14.14 -20.07 -22.26
C MET A 235 -13.72 -21.32 -21.43
N SER A 236 -14.69 -22.12 -20.98
CA SER A 236 -14.39 -23.35 -20.28
C SER A 236 -13.61 -24.35 -21.17
N ALA A 237 -13.94 -24.41 -22.46
CA ALA A 237 -13.22 -25.24 -23.43
C ALA A 237 -11.80 -24.71 -23.66
N LEU A 238 -11.64 -23.38 -23.82
CA LEU A 238 -10.32 -22.75 -24.00
C LEU A 238 -9.43 -22.88 -22.74
N ILE A 239 -10.02 -22.80 -21.55
CA ILE A 239 -9.29 -23.01 -20.28
C ILE A 239 -8.84 -24.48 -20.19
N ALA A 240 -9.71 -25.45 -20.47
CA ALA A 240 -9.36 -26.84 -20.45
C ALA A 240 -8.26 -27.17 -21.47
N GLU A 241 -8.32 -26.57 -22.67
CA GLU A 241 -7.28 -26.70 -23.69
C GLU A 241 -5.95 -26.10 -23.22
N ALA A 242 -5.98 -24.90 -22.61
CA ALA A 242 -4.78 -24.23 -22.07
C ALA A 242 -4.15 -25.03 -20.95
N GLU A 243 -4.95 -25.62 -20.05
CA GLU A 243 -4.47 -26.50 -18.99
C GLU A 243 -3.87 -27.81 -19.55
N GLY A 244 -4.49 -28.37 -20.57
CA GLY A 244 -3.96 -29.53 -21.29
C GLY A 244 -2.60 -29.25 -21.92
N LEU A 245 -2.52 -28.17 -22.70
CA LEU A 245 -1.27 -27.73 -23.34
C LEU A 245 -0.17 -27.43 -22.32
N LYS A 246 -0.52 -26.81 -21.19
CA LYS A 246 0.43 -26.55 -20.12
C LYS A 246 0.98 -27.84 -19.53
N ALA A 247 0.13 -28.82 -19.25
CA ALA A 247 0.56 -30.12 -18.77
C ALA A 247 1.49 -30.84 -19.75
N GLU A 248 1.22 -30.77 -21.05
CA GLU A 248 2.09 -31.31 -22.11
C GLU A 248 3.45 -30.60 -22.13
N VAL A 249 3.47 -29.28 -22.04
CA VAL A 249 4.71 -28.46 -21.99
C VAL A 249 5.52 -28.83 -20.76
N ASP A 250 4.90 -28.90 -19.60
CA ASP A 250 5.58 -29.24 -18.34
C ASP A 250 6.16 -30.65 -18.39
N SER A 251 5.43 -31.63 -19.00
CA SER A 251 5.91 -32.99 -19.21
C SER A 251 7.10 -33.04 -20.19
N ALA A 252 7.03 -32.27 -21.28
CA ALA A 252 8.13 -32.18 -22.24
C ALA A 252 9.37 -31.56 -21.64
N MET A 253 9.21 -30.50 -20.82
CA MET A 253 10.32 -29.87 -20.10
C MET A 253 10.96 -30.82 -19.09
N ALA A 254 10.17 -31.61 -18.36
CA ALA A 254 10.71 -32.65 -17.48
C ALA A 254 11.52 -33.69 -18.22
N ALA A 255 11.03 -34.18 -19.38
CA ALA A 255 11.75 -35.12 -20.22
C ALA A 255 13.06 -34.54 -20.79
N ILE A 256 13.08 -33.25 -21.11
CA ILE A 256 14.29 -32.54 -21.56
C ILE A 256 15.31 -32.45 -20.41
N ALA A 257 14.88 -32.10 -19.20
CA ALA A 257 15.73 -32.00 -18.02
C ALA A 257 16.42 -33.35 -17.69
N ASP A 258 15.69 -34.49 -17.85
CA ASP A 258 16.27 -35.82 -17.67
C ASP A 258 17.35 -36.15 -18.73
N LYS A 259 17.10 -35.75 -19.99
CA LYS A 259 18.08 -35.90 -21.07
C LYS A 259 19.31 -35.04 -20.84
N GLU A 260 19.13 -33.79 -20.41
CA GLU A 260 20.25 -32.89 -20.08
C GLU A 260 21.11 -33.43 -18.94
N LYS A 261 20.45 -33.96 -17.89
CA LYS A 261 21.15 -34.61 -16.78
C LYS A 261 21.94 -35.82 -17.26
N ARG A 262 21.36 -36.65 -18.14
CA ARG A 262 22.03 -37.80 -18.71
C ARG A 262 23.21 -37.39 -19.58
N LEU A 263 23.03 -36.37 -20.44
CA LEU A 263 24.09 -35.83 -21.29
C LEU A 263 25.26 -35.30 -20.44
N LYS A 264 24.97 -34.58 -19.37
CA LYS A 264 26.00 -34.12 -18.43
C LYS A 264 26.79 -35.29 -17.85
N THR A 265 26.11 -36.32 -17.37
CA THR A 265 26.77 -37.50 -16.82
C THR A 265 27.68 -38.20 -17.85
N ILE A 266 27.24 -38.33 -19.10
CA ILE A 266 28.04 -38.89 -20.19
C ILE A 266 29.28 -38.03 -20.47
N ASN A 267 29.10 -36.73 -20.54
CA ASN A 267 30.22 -35.80 -20.77
C ASN A 267 31.25 -35.83 -19.64
N ASP A 268 30.81 -35.98 -18.39
CA ASP A 268 31.71 -36.10 -17.24
C ASP A 268 32.49 -37.45 -17.30
N LEU A 269 31.85 -38.56 -17.67
CA LEU A 269 32.53 -39.83 -17.90
C LEU A 269 33.55 -39.75 -19.05
N ILE A 270 33.22 -39.08 -20.16
CA ILE A 270 34.15 -38.86 -21.27
C ILE A 270 35.36 -38.04 -20.81
N LYS A 271 35.17 -37.00 -20.02
CA LYS A 271 36.23 -36.21 -19.45
C LYS A 271 37.12 -37.04 -18.51
N GLU A 272 36.53 -37.78 -17.61
CA GLU A 272 37.28 -38.66 -16.71
C GLU A 272 38.15 -39.70 -17.50
N HIS A 273 37.53 -40.30 -18.52
CA HIS A 273 38.26 -41.23 -19.37
C HIS A 273 39.43 -40.56 -20.11
N ALA A 274 39.21 -39.37 -20.68
CA ALA A 274 40.25 -38.58 -21.33
C ALA A 274 41.37 -38.25 -20.34
N MET A 275 41.03 -37.78 -19.15
CA MET A 275 41.97 -37.42 -18.10
C MET A 275 42.77 -38.62 -17.58
N SER A 276 42.15 -39.80 -17.49
CA SER A 276 42.83 -41.06 -17.05
C SER A 276 43.92 -41.50 -18.02
N ARG A 277 43.86 -41.08 -19.28
CA ARG A 277 44.88 -41.35 -20.31
C ARG A 277 45.92 -40.26 -20.45
N PHE A 278 45.76 -39.16 -19.75
CA PHE A 278 46.71 -38.05 -19.75
C PHE A 278 47.96 -38.51 -18.98
N ARG A 279 49.12 -38.40 -19.63
CA ARG A 279 50.45 -38.64 -19.03
C ARG A 279 51.15 -37.37 -18.77
N ASP A 280 51.97 -37.32 -17.73
CA ASP A 280 52.76 -36.16 -17.40
C ASP A 280 53.68 -35.82 -18.58
N GLY A 281 53.56 -34.62 -19.14
CA GLY A 281 54.29 -34.17 -20.35
C GLY A 281 53.48 -34.20 -21.65
N ASP A 282 52.24 -34.72 -21.68
CA ASP A 282 51.38 -34.70 -22.85
C ASP A 282 50.87 -33.26 -23.11
N LYS A 283 50.98 -32.81 -24.37
CA LYS A 283 50.50 -31.49 -24.80
C LYS A 283 49.10 -31.48 -25.37
N LYS A 284 48.48 -32.66 -25.58
CA LYS A 284 47.14 -32.82 -26.14
C LYS A 284 46.49 -34.07 -25.60
N VAL A 285 45.20 -33.98 -25.34
CA VAL A 285 44.32 -35.11 -25.05
C VAL A 285 43.34 -35.25 -26.21
N GLU A 286 43.33 -36.37 -26.87
CA GLU A 286 42.45 -36.66 -27.98
C GLU A 286 41.37 -37.68 -27.53
N VAL A 287 40.10 -37.35 -27.68
CA VAL A 287 38.99 -38.26 -27.48
C VAL A 287 38.48 -38.66 -28.85
N THR A 288 38.87 -39.82 -29.32
CA THR A 288 38.32 -40.41 -30.54
C THR A 288 36.98 -41.06 -30.21
N GLY A 289 35.88 -40.44 -30.69
CA GLY A 289 34.58 -41.10 -30.75
C GLY A 289 34.56 -42.04 -31.94
N SER A 290 34.17 -43.29 -31.69
CA SER A 290 33.83 -44.23 -32.75
C SER A 290 32.42 -43.97 -33.25
#